data_f3600604ab3ed764a0260f2cfb043fb2
#
_entry.id   f3600604ab3ed764a0260f2cfb043fb2
#
_cell.length_a   1.000
_cell.length_b   1.000
_cell.length_c   1.000
_cell.angle_alpha   90.00
_cell.angle_beta   90.00
_cell.angle_gamma   90.00
#
_symmetry.space_group_name_H-M   'P 1'
#
loop_
_entity.id
_entity.type
_entity.pdbx_description
1 polymer ?
#
loop_
_entity_poly.entity_id
_entity_poly.type
_entity_poly.pdbx_seq_one_letter_code
_entity_poly.pdbx_strand_id
1 'polypeptide(L)'
;MKKLILTAAVALFAFTANAQDGAATGSFAKSDLFVSGTLGFSSTSQGDAKTSGFEFSPSVGYFLTDNIALEFGLGFGSDKAVNDDKTTTVGVDLGARYFFTPASQFSFTVGAGFEYQTATTSFDAGGDDLKVNAFGFAVSPGVNYFVSDAFALRASIGALSYTSTKQDVSGADASNSFGLNLDLTDINFGLTYKF
;
A
#
# COMPACT_ATOMS: atom_id res chain seq x y z
N MET A 1 -7.41 20.32 12.32
CA MET A 1 -6.81 19.24 11.51
C MET A 1 -7.84 18.31 10.86
N LYS A 2 -8.91 17.85 11.56
CA LYS A 2 -9.96 16.99 10.96
C LYS A 2 -10.63 17.57 9.70
N LYS A 3 -10.80 18.89 9.62
CA LYS A 3 -11.42 19.58 8.46
C LYS A 3 -10.52 19.61 7.22
N LEU A 4 -9.20 19.60 7.39
CA LEU A 4 -8.24 19.65 6.28
C LEU A 4 -8.16 18.29 5.54
N ILE A 5 -8.24 17.19 6.28
CA ILE A 5 -8.21 15.82 5.73
C ILE A 5 -9.48 15.55 4.92
N LEU A 6 -10.65 15.99 5.43
CA LEU A 6 -11.92 15.86 4.70
C LEU A 6 -11.91 16.70 3.41
N THR A 7 -11.28 17.87 3.44
CA THR A 7 -11.17 18.77 2.27
C THR A 7 -10.24 18.17 1.20
N ALA A 8 -9.14 17.51 1.59
CA ALA A 8 -8.23 16.85 0.67
C ALA A 8 -8.90 15.62 0.01
N ALA A 9 -9.65 14.81 0.78
CA ALA A 9 -10.42 13.69 0.24
C ALA A 9 -11.51 14.17 -0.74
N VAL A 10 -12.24 15.23 -0.41
CA VAL A 10 -13.27 15.81 -1.29
C VAL A 10 -12.65 16.43 -2.55
N ALA A 11 -11.45 17.03 -2.47
CA ALA A 11 -10.76 17.56 -3.65
C ALA A 11 -10.35 16.45 -4.63
N LEU A 12 -9.91 15.28 -4.14
CA LEU A 12 -9.62 14.12 -4.99
C LEU A 12 -10.87 13.61 -5.74
N PHE A 13 -12.05 13.65 -5.11
CA PHE A 13 -13.31 13.29 -5.77
C PHE A 13 -13.83 14.38 -6.73
N ALA A 14 -13.50 15.65 -6.51
CA ALA A 14 -13.96 16.74 -7.37
C ALA A 14 -13.31 16.74 -8.77
N PHE A 15 -12.11 16.17 -8.92
CA PHE A 15 -11.46 16.00 -10.22
C PHE A 15 -12.14 14.93 -11.10
N THR A 16 -12.92 14.02 -10.52
CA THR A 16 -13.62 12.96 -11.24
C THR A 16 -15.00 13.40 -11.78
N ALA A 17 -15.57 14.49 -11.25
CA ALA A 17 -16.92 14.92 -11.59
C ALA A 17 -17.08 15.50 -13.01
N ASN A 18 -15.97 15.88 -13.67
CA ASN A 18 -16.00 16.39 -15.06
C ASN A 18 -15.79 15.33 -16.14
N ALA A 19 -15.61 14.05 -15.75
CA ALA A 19 -15.35 12.95 -16.68
C ALA A 19 -16.61 12.18 -17.12
N GLN A 20 -17.81 12.69 -16.83
CA GLN A 20 -19.06 11.93 -16.98
C GLN A 20 -19.75 12.01 -18.34
N ASP A 21 -19.16 12.64 -19.36
CA ASP A 21 -19.78 12.72 -20.70
C ASP A 21 -19.33 11.61 -21.69
N GLY A 22 -18.51 10.67 -21.25
CA GLY A 22 -18.12 9.47 -22.01
C GLY A 22 -17.89 8.31 -21.05
N ALA A 23 -18.26 7.08 -21.43
CA ALA A 23 -17.85 5.90 -20.68
C ALA A 23 -16.32 5.91 -20.57
N ALA A 24 -15.78 5.83 -19.34
CA ALA A 24 -14.33 5.74 -19.15
C ALA A 24 -13.78 4.56 -19.96
N THR A 25 -12.88 4.83 -20.88
CA THR A 25 -12.32 3.84 -21.82
C THR A 25 -10.91 3.42 -21.41
N GLY A 26 -10.44 3.87 -20.23
CA GLY A 26 -9.13 3.55 -19.71
C GLY A 26 -8.85 2.04 -19.68
N SER A 27 -7.66 1.67 -20.13
CA SER A 27 -7.20 0.29 -20.25
C SER A 27 -5.69 0.25 -20.11
N PHE A 28 -5.15 -0.95 -19.91
CA PHE A 28 -3.71 -1.21 -19.98
C PHE A 28 -3.38 -2.05 -21.21
N ALA A 29 -2.17 -1.83 -21.75
CA ALA A 29 -1.57 -2.61 -22.80
C ALA A 29 -0.08 -2.81 -22.53
N LYS A 30 0.55 -3.68 -23.31
CA LYS A 30 1.99 -3.89 -23.26
C LYS A 30 2.74 -2.57 -23.46
N SER A 31 3.80 -2.36 -22.70
CA SER A 31 4.66 -1.18 -22.64
C SER A 31 4.02 0.03 -21.93
N ASP A 32 2.82 -0.06 -21.41
CA ASP A 32 2.26 1.00 -20.56
C ASP A 32 3.07 1.15 -19.28
N LEU A 33 3.30 2.41 -18.92
CA LEU A 33 3.91 2.84 -17.65
C LEU A 33 2.82 3.45 -16.78
N PHE A 34 2.86 3.16 -15.49
CA PHE A 34 1.96 3.77 -14.52
C PHE A 34 2.67 4.05 -13.19
N VAL A 35 2.14 5.00 -12.44
CA VAL A 35 2.45 5.18 -11.03
C VAL A 35 1.21 4.85 -10.22
N SER A 36 1.43 4.27 -9.06
CA SER A 36 0.36 3.98 -8.09
C SER A 36 0.77 4.46 -6.71
N GLY A 37 -0.20 4.61 -5.83
CA GLY A 37 0.09 4.90 -4.44
C GLY A 37 -1.08 4.59 -3.55
N THR A 38 -0.76 4.21 -2.31
CA THR A 38 -1.72 4.09 -1.21
C THR A 38 -1.36 5.11 -0.13
N LEU A 39 -2.37 5.56 0.60
CA LEU A 39 -2.24 6.50 1.70
C LEU A 39 -3.11 6.03 2.85
N GLY A 40 -2.52 5.83 4.02
CA GLY A 40 -3.19 5.41 5.23
C GLY A 40 -3.06 6.43 6.35
N PHE A 41 -4.15 6.64 7.09
CA PHE A 41 -4.15 7.42 8.33
C PHE A 41 -4.97 6.70 9.38
N SER A 42 -4.44 6.58 10.56
CA SER A 42 -5.15 6.05 11.72
C SER A 42 -5.04 7.00 12.90
N SER A 43 -6.08 7.06 13.71
CA SER A 43 -6.05 7.78 14.98
C SER A 43 -7.08 7.19 15.92
N THR A 44 -6.62 6.70 17.06
CA THR A 44 -7.49 6.15 18.11
C THR A 44 -7.26 6.95 19.39
N SER A 45 -8.36 7.31 20.07
CA SER A 45 -8.32 8.02 21.35
C SER A 45 -9.26 7.33 22.32
N GLN A 46 -8.76 7.04 23.53
CA GLN A 46 -9.53 6.47 24.62
C GLN A 46 -9.14 7.17 25.94
N GLY A 47 -9.99 8.08 26.42
CA GLY A 47 -9.62 8.97 27.50
C GLY A 47 -8.44 9.86 27.07
N ASP A 48 -7.40 9.88 27.92
CA ASP A 48 -6.16 10.63 27.64
C ASP A 48 -5.19 9.85 26.74
N ALA A 49 -5.42 8.57 26.50
CA ALA A 49 -4.60 7.73 25.64
C ALA A 49 -4.90 8.02 24.16
N LYS A 50 -3.84 8.28 23.39
CA LYS A 50 -3.95 8.56 21.95
C LYS A 50 -2.86 7.85 21.18
N THR A 51 -3.26 7.18 20.09
CA THR A 51 -2.35 6.65 19.09
C THR A 51 -2.63 7.30 17.73
N SER A 52 -1.63 7.36 16.87
CA SER A 52 -1.80 7.84 15.50
C SER A 52 -0.83 7.14 14.58
N GLY A 53 -1.26 6.91 13.33
CA GLY A 53 -0.45 6.32 12.28
C GLY A 53 -0.61 7.06 10.96
N PHE A 54 0.44 7.03 10.17
CA PHE A 54 0.50 7.51 8.80
C PHE A 54 1.28 6.50 7.97
N GLU A 55 0.77 6.19 6.79
CA GLU A 55 1.40 5.32 5.82
C GLU A 55 1.29 5.91 4.42
N PHE A 56 2.37 5.82 3.65
CA PHE A 56 2.42 6.23 2.25
C PHE A 56 3.28 5.25 1.46
N SER A 57 2.70 4.61 0.44
CA SER A 57 3.36 3.58 -0.36
C SER A 57 3.22 3.89 -1.85
N PRO A 58 4.14 4.70 -2.42
CA PRO A 58 4.20 4.95 -3.85
C PRO A 58 4.85 3.78 -4.59
N SER A 59 4.39 3.52 -5.82
CA SER A 59 4.97 2.52 -6.71
C SER A 59 4.95 2.95 -8.16
N VAL A 60 5.83 2.36 -8.94
CA VAL A 60 5.86 2.46 -10.41
C VAL A 60 5.67 1.07 -10.99
N GLY A 61 4.91 0.97 -12.07
CA GLY A 61 4.68 -0.30 -12.76
C GLY A 61 4.86 -0.16 -14.26
N TYR A 62 5.32 -1.24 -14.87
CA TYR A 62 5.55 -1.34 -16.30
C TYR A 62 5.00 -2.67 -16.85
N PHE A 63 4.18 -2.59 -17.89
CA PHE A 63 3.61 -3.76 -18.54
C PHE A 63 4.63 -4.44 -19.47
N LEU A 64 5.14 -5.61 -19.03
CA LEU A 64 6.03 -6.46 -19.84
C LEU A 64 5.28 -7.15 -20.98
N THR A 65 4.04 -7.54 -20.71
CA THR A 65 3.11 -8.15 -21.65
C THR A 65 1.77 -7.43 -21.56
N ASP A 66 0.79 -7.82 -22.37
CA ASP A 66 -0.56 -7.25 -22.27
C ASP A 66 -1.20 -7.49 -20.89
N ASN A 67 -0.84 -8.58 -20.21
CA ASN A 67 -1.47 -9.00 -18.96
C ASN A 67 -0.58 -8.88 -17.72
N ILE A 68 0.74 -8.74 -17.86
CA ILE A 68 1.69 -8.77 -16.74
C ILE A 68 2.42 -7.45 -16.62
N ALA A 69 2.27 -6.80 -15.47
CA ALA A 69 3.08 -5.66 -15.06
C ALA A 69 4.10 -6.06 -14.00
N LEU A 70 5.33 -5.55 -14.10
CA LEU A 70 6.27 -5.47 -12.98
C LEU A 70 5.97 -4.20 -12.18
N GLU A 71 6.06 -4.31 -10.86
CA GLU A 71 5.84 -3.20 -9.93
C GLU A 71 7.03 -3.08 -8.99
N PHE A 72 7.52 -1.86 -8.80
CA PHE A 72 8.51 -1.51 -7.79
C PHE A 72 7.93 -0.42 -6.91
N GLY A 73 7.99 -0.61 -5.60
CA GLY A 73 7.42 0.30 -4.62
C GLY A 73 8.39 0.70 -3.52
N LEU A 74 8.01 1.77 -2.83
CA LEU A 74 8.62 2.26 -1.61
C LEU A 74 7.53 2.37 -0.54
N GLY A 75 7.85 1.98 0.70
CA GLY A 75 6.96 2.10 1.84
C GLY A 75 7.51 3.10 2.86
N PHE A 76 6.66 3.99 3.35
CA PHE A 76 6.97 4.93 4.42
C PHE A 76 5.85 4.88 5.44
N GLY A 77 6.20 4.60 6.71
CA GLY A 77 5.26 4.55 7.81
C GLY A 77 5.75 5.36 9.01
N SER A 78 4.83 5.88 9.79
CA SER A 78 5.12 6.52 11.08
C SER A 78 3.96 6.31 12.02
N ASP A 79 4.20 5.60 13.12
CA ASP A 79 3.22 5.31 14.16
C ASP A 79 3.68 5.92 15.48
N LYS A 80 2.72 6.47 16.21
CA LYS A 80 2.92 7.03 17.54
C LYS A 80 2.05 6.26 18.54
N ALA A 81 2.69 5.68 19.55
CA ALA A 81 2.05 4.93 20.62
C ALA A 81 1.50 5.84 21.73
N VAL A 82 0.74 5.27 22.66
CA VAL A 82 0.14 5.98 23.80
C VAL A 82 1.18 6.63 24.71
N ASN A 83 2.33 5.99 24.86
CA ASN A 83 3.48 6.45 25.67
C ASN A 83 4.41 7.40 24.90
N ASP A 84 3.94 7.97 23.78
CA ASP A 84 4.67 8.86 22.89
C ASP A 84 5.85 8.22 22.13
N ASP A 85 6.11 6.94 22.30
CA ASP A 85 7.09 6.20 21.48
C ASP A 85 6.72 6.30 19.99
N LYS A 86 7.74 6.50 19.16
CA LYS A 86 7.56 6.67 17.73
C LYS A 86 8.22 5.53 16.96
N THR A 87 7.45 4.85 16.13
CA THR A 87 7.98 3.88 15.18
C THR A 87 7.97 4.48 13.77
N THR A 88 9.10 4.47 13.10
CA THR A 88 9.23 4.86 11.69
C THR A 88 9.59 3.64 10.87
N THR A 89 8.84 3.38 9.81
CA THR A 89 9.05 2.25 8.90
C THR A 89 9.45 2.77 7.52
N VAL A 90 10.48 2.15 6.95
CA VAL A 90 10.90 2.36 5.55
C VAL A 90 11.04 1.00 4.90
N GLY A 91 10.48 0.85 3.71
CA GLY A 91 10.49 -0.40 2.98
C GLY A 91 10.69 -0.22 1.48
N VAL A 92 11.02 -1.31 0.82
CA VAL A 92 11.06 -1.44 -0.64
C VAL A 92 10.34 -2.73 -1.01
N ASP A 93 9.62 -2.71 -2.11
CA ASP A 93 8.93 -3.87 -2.65
C ASP A 93 9.20 -4.05 -4.15
N LEU A 94 9.19 -5.29 -4.58
CA LEU A 94 9.33 -5.69 -5.98
C LEU A 94 8.37 -6.85 -6.24
N GLY A 95 7.50 -6.68 -7.24
CA GLY A 95 6.51 -7.69 -7.56
C GLY A 95 6.10 -7.71 -9.02
N ALA A 96 5.20 -8.63 -9.31
CA ALA A 96 4.50 -8.71 -10.58
C ALA A 96 3.00 -8.83 -10.32
N ARG A 97 2.22 -8.24 -11.21
CA ARG A 97 0.76 -8.31 -11.18
C ARG A 97 0.23 -8.78 -12.52
N TYR A 98 -0.63 -9.81 -12.43
CA TYR A 98 -1.40 -10.30 -13.57
C TYR A 98 -2.77 -9.59 -13.59
N PHE A 99 -3.14 -9.09 -14.76
CA PHE A 99 -4.44 -8.50 -15.05
C PHE A 99 -5.21 -9.44 -15.96
N PHE A 100 -6.41 -9.85 -15.55
CA PHE A 100 -7.21 -10.81 -16.33
C PHE A 100 -7.80 -10.18 -17.60
N THR A 101 -8.23 -8.92 -17.49
CA THR A 101 -8.86 -8.16 -18.60
C THR A 101 -8.27 -6.74 -18.67
N PRO A 102 -6.95 -6.58 -18.97
CA PRO A 102 -6.28 -5.27 -18.92
C PRO A 102 -6.83 -4.27 -19.93
N ALA A 103 -7.31 -4.75 -21.08
CA ALA A 103 -7.92 -3.93 -22.13
C ALA A 103 -9.34 -3.44 -21.79
N SER A 104 -9.85 -3.76 -20.60
CA SER A 104 -11.18 -3.36 -20.14
C SER A 104 -11.10 -2.34 -19.01
N GLN A 105 -12.16 -1.54 -18.86
CA GLN A 105 -12.30 -0.61 -17.75
C GLN A 105 -12.15 -1.30 -16.38
N PHE A 106 -12.65 -2.54 -16.23
CA PHE A 106 -12.56 -3.36 -15.04
C PHE A 106 -11.69 -4.59 -15.30
N SER A 107 -10.80 -4.88 -14.37
CA SER A 107 -9.98 -6.09 -14.39
C SER A 107 -9.84 -6.67 -12.99
N PHE A 108 -10.07 -7.98 -12.84
CA PHE A 108 -9.52 -8.72 -11.71
C PHE A 108 -7.99 -8.77 -11.84
N THR A 109 -7.32 -8.81 -10.70
CA THR A 109 -5.86 -8.88 -10.65
C THR A 109 -5.39 -9.89 -9.61
N VAL A 110 -4.20 -10.43 -9.81
CA VAL A 110 -3.44 -11.16 -8.79
C VAL A 110 -2.03 -10.62 -8.79
N GLY A 111 -1.60 -10.09 -7.66
CA GLY A 111 -0.25 -9.62 -7.43
C GLY A 111 0.56 -10.62 -6.62
N ALA A 112 1.85 -10.75 -6.91
CA ALA A 112 2.82 -11.48 -6.09
C ALA A 112 4.09 -10.64 -5.97
N GLY A 113 4.67 -10.57 -4.79
CA GLY A 113 5.83 -9.71 -4.58
C GLY A 113 6.61 -10.02 -3.31
N PHE A 114 7.84 -9.50 -3.30
CA PHE A 114 8.75 -9.50 -2.17
C PHE A 114 8.81 -8.10 -1.60
N GLU A 115 8.90 -8.02 -0.29
CA GLU A 115 9.04 -6.79 0.48
C GLU A 115 10.20 -6.93 1.46
N TYR A 116 10.96 -5.86 1.61
CA TYR A 116 11.92 -5.70 2.70
C TYR A 116 11.67 -4.37 3.38
N GLN A 117 11.56 -4.39 4.70
CA GLN A 117 11.32 -3.19 5.49
C GLN A 117 12.16 -3.16 6.78
N THR A 118 12.45 -1.96 7.24
CA THR A 118 13.06 -1.68 8.53
C THR A 118 12.15 -0.77 9.32
N ALA A 119 11.77 -1.20 10.51
CA ALA A 119 11.07 -0.40 11.50
C ALA A 119 12.04 0.03 12.59
N THR A 120 12.08 1.31 12.91
CA THR A 120 12.89 1.89 13.99
C THR A 120 11.96 2.51 15.01
N THR A 121 12.01 2.02 16.24
CA THR A 121 11.26 2.57 17.37
C THR A 121 12.16 3.40 18.25
N SER A 122 11.85 4.68 18.40
CA SER A 122 12.48 5.62 19.33
C SER A 122 11.58 5.79 20.54
N PHE A 123 12.17 5.65 21.74
CA PHE A 123 11.44 5.70 23.01
C PHE A 123 11.43 7.11 23.59
N ASP A 124 10.24 7.64 23.94
CA ASP A 124 10.10 8.97 24.53
C ASP A 124 10.79 9.07 25.91
N ALA A 125 10.77 7.98 26.67
CA ALA A 125 11.48 7.89 27.96
C ALA A 125 13.01 7.90 27.82
N GLY A 126 13.56 7.90 26.61
CA GLY A 126 14.99 7.79 26.30
C GLY A 126 15.46 6.33 26.26
N GLY A 127 16.68 6.14 25.78
CA GLY A 127 17.30 4.84 25.56
C GLY A 127 17.74 4.68 24.11
N ASP A 128 18.25 3.51 23.79
CA ASP A 128 18.69 3.17 22.43
C ASP A 128 17.49 2.82 21.56
N ASP A 129 17.51 3.25 20.30
CA ASP A 129 16.49 2.91 19.31
C ASP A 129 16.46 1.39 19.07
N LEU A 130 15.26 0.83 19.01
CA LEU A 130 15.05 -0.56 18.60
C LEU A 130 14.81 -0.63 17.10
N LYS A 131 15.67 -1.38 16.40
CA LYS A 131 15.48 -1.69 14.97
C LYS A 131 15.01 -3.10 14.75
N VAL A 132 14.03 -3.24 13.86
CA VAL A 132 13.47 -4.52 13.44
C VAL A 132 13.48 -4.57 11.92
N ASN A 133 14.10 -5.59 11.35
CA ASN A 133 14.10 -5.85 9.92
C ASN A 133 13.07 -6.94 9.61
N ALA A 134 12.30 -6.76 8.56
CA ALA A 134 11.35 -7.74 8.07
C ALA A 134 11.56 -7.98 6.58
N PHE A 135 11.46 -9.24 6.18
CA PHE A 135 11.41 -9.69 4.80
C PHE A 135 10.10 -10.43 4.60
N GLY A 136 9.37 -10.11 3.55
CA GLY A 136 8.07 -10.70 3.24
C GLY A 136 7.95 -11.16 1.80
N PHE A 137 7.04 -12.12 1.60
CA PHE A 137 6.50 -12.50 0.30
C PHE A 137 4.99 -12.59 0.43
N ALA A 138 4.26 -12.02 -0.52
CA ALA A 138 2.80 -12.09 -0.51
C ALA A 138 2.22 -12.34 -1.90
N VAL A 139 1.05 -13.00 -1.92
CA VAL A 139 0.19 -13.14 -3.09
C VAL A 139 -1.18 -12.60 -2.72
N SER A 140 -1.66 -11.59 -3.45
CA SER A 140 -2.92 -10.89 -3.15
C SER A 140 -3.81 -10.81 -4.37
N PRO A 141 -5.08 -11.25 -4.27
CA PRO A 141 -6.11 -10.95 -5.26
C PRO A 141 -6.53 -9.49 -5.15
N GLY A 142 -7.03 -8.94 -6.25
CA GLY A 142 -7.50 -7.56 -6.27
C GLY A 142 -8.32 -7.24 -7.49
N VAL A 143 -8.66 -5.96 -7.61
CA VAL A 143 -9.37 -5.39 -8.74
C VAL A 143 -8.73 -4.06 -9.15
N ASN A 144 -8.85 -3.73 -10.42
CA ASN A 144 -8.50 -2.44 -10.99
C ASN A 144 -9.70 -1.91 -11.78
N TYR A 145 -10.04 -0.66 -11.57
CA TYR A 145 -11.17 0.00 -12.23
C TYR A 145 -10.78 1.38 -12.71
N PHE A 146 -10.79 1.60 -14.01
CA PHE A 146 -10.54 2.90 -14.61
C PHE A 146 -11.72 3.85 -14.38
N VAL A 147 -11.46 4.98 -13.74
CA VAL A 147 -12.43 6.07 -13.55
C VAL A 147 -12.31 7.13 -14.64
N SER A 148 -11.21 7.12 -15.39
CA SER A 148 -10.97 7.90 -16.61
C SER A 148 -9.94 7.17 -17.48
N ASP A 149 -9.58 7.72 -18.64
CA ASP A 149 -8.58 7.13 -19.55
C ASP A 149 -7.21 6.95 -18.89
N ALA A 150 -6.84 7.79 -17.94
CA ALA A 150 -5.54 7.80 -17.27
C ALA A 150 -5.59 7.38 -15.80
N PHE A 151 -6.74 7.50 -15.11
CA PHE A 151 -6.85 7.21 -13.70
C PHE A 151 -7.62 5.92 -13.43
N ALA A 152 -7.08 5.08 -12.57
CA ALA A 152 -7.73 3.88 -12.07
C ALA A 152 -7.71 3.80 -10.54
N LEU A 153 -8.78 3.25 -9.98
CA LEU A 153 -8.83 2.80 -8.59
C LEU A 153 -8.36 1.34 -8.55
N ARG A 154 -7.52 1.04 -7.58
CA ARG A 154 -7.09 -0.33 -7.28
C ARG A 154 -7.55 -0.70 -5.89
N ALA A 155 -8.04 -1.93 -5.74
CA ALA A 155 -8.29 -2.52 -4.43
C ALA A 155 -7.66 -3.90 -4.37
N SER A 156 -7.08 -4.27 -3.22
CA SER A 156 -6.60 -5.63 -2.94
C SER A 156 -7.22 -6.12 -1.64
N ILE A 157 -7.49 -7.43 -1.60
CA ILE A 157 -8.19 -8.06 -0.49
C ILE A 157 -7.32 -9.18 0.03
N GLY A 158 -6.89 -9.07 1.27
CA GLY A 158 -6.14 -10.10 1.96
C GLY A 158 -4.85 -10.51 1.23
N ALA A 159 -4.19 -11.50 1.77
CA ALA A 159 -3.03 -12.10 1.16
C ALA A 159 -2.76 -13.51 1.70
N LEU A 160 -2.17 -14.37 0.84
CA LEU A 160 -1.34 -15.47 1.30
C LEU A 160 0.06 -14.89 1.50
N SER A 161 0.60 -14.94 2.71
CA SER A 161 1.84 -14.27 3.02
C SER A 161 2.78 -15.11 3.89
N TYR A 162 4.06 -14.87 3.68
CA TYR A 162 5.13 -15.31 4.56
C TYR A 162 5.93 -14.08 4.97
N THR A 163 6.23 -13.95 6.26
CA THR A 163 7.04 -12.86 6.79
C THR A 163 8.09 -13.42 7.76
N SER A 164 9.31 -12.99 7.62
CA SER A 164 10.42 -13.24 8.55
C SER A 164 10.86 -11.91 9.15
N THR A 165 10.79 -11.81 10.47
CA THR A 165 11.09 -10.59 11.22
C THR A 165 12.24 -10.85 12.18
N LYS A 166 13.21 -9.95 12.23
CA LYS A 166 14.37 -10.06 13.12
C LYS A 166 14.74 -8.71 13.72
N GLN A 167 14.97 -8.70 15.04
CA GLN A 167 15.55 -7.53 15.71
C GLN A 167 17.03 -7.38 15.33
N ASP A 168 17.47 -6.13 15.14
CA ASP A 168 18.85 -5.80 14.81
C ASP A 168 19.72 -5.71 16.08
N VAL A 169 19.74 -6.84 16.81
CA VAL A 169 20.57 -7.01 18.01
C VAL A 169 21.33 -8.33 17.93
N SER A 170 22.53 -8.37 18.53
CA SER A 170 23.37 -9.57 18.53
C SER A 170 22.66 -10.72 19.24
N GLY A 171 22.58 -11.88 18.57
CA GLY A 171 21.97 -13.08 19.12
C GLY A 171 20.45 -13.16 19.01
N ALA A 172 19.79 -12.19 18.36
CA ALA A 172 18.35 -12.29 18.12
C ALA A 172 18.03 -13.40 17.12
N ASP A 173 17.00 -14.19 17.42
CA ASP A 173 16.41 -15.16 16.49
C ASP A 173 15.38 -14.50 15.59
N ALA A 174 15.21 -15.04 14.36
CA ALA A 174 14.15 -14.61 13.46
C ALA A 174 12.82 -15.25 13.86
N SER A 175 11.77 -14.45 13.86
CA SER A 175 10.38 -14.92 13.96
C SER A 175 9.80 -15.06 12.57
N ASN A 176 9.24 -16.23 12.26
CA ASN A 176 8.67 -16.53 10.96
C ASN A 176 7.16 -16.72 11.11
N SER A 177 6.40 -16.10 10.22
CA SER A 177 4.94 -16.20 10.16
C SER A 177 4.53 -16.57 8.75
N PHE A 178 3.61 -17.51 8.63
CA PHE A 178 2.92 -17.84 7.39
C PHE A 178 1.42 -17.79 7.64
N GLY A 179 0.68 -17.13 6.77
CA GLY A 179 -0.74 -16.96 6.95
C GLY A 179 -1.50 -16.73 5.64
N LEU A 180 -2.78 -17.03 5.71
CA LEU A 180 -3.78 -16.65 4.71
C LEU A 180 -4.79 -15.75 5.40
N ASN A 181 -4.88 -14.51 4.97
CA ASN A 181 -5.91 -13.57 5.37
C ASN A 181 -6.79 -13.26 4.15
N LEU A 182 -8.08 -13.52 4.25
CA LEU A 182 -9.10 -13.20 3.24
C LEU A 182 -10.21 -12.35 3.87
N ASP A 183 -9.86 -11.52 4.85
CA ASP A 183 -10.81 -10.65 5.53
C ASP A 183 -11.21 -9.50 4.61
N LEU A 184 -12.52 -9.41 4.33
CA LEU A 184 -13.10 -8.33 3.54
C LEU A 184 -13.12 -6.98 4.26
N THR A 185 -12.74 -6.94 5.54
CA THR A 185 -12.56 -5.69 6.29
C THR A 185 -11.16 -5.09 6.09
N ASP A 186 -10.21 -5.87 5.58
CA ASP A 186 -8.82 -5.49 5.28
C ASP A 186 -8.61 -5.18 3.79
N ILE A 187 -9.40 -4.26 3.25
CA ILE A 187 -9.28 -3.83 1.86
C ILE A 187 -8.29 -2.68 1.77
N ASN A 188 -7.23 -2.86 0.98
CA ASN A 188 -6.29 -1.79 0.64
C ASN A 188 -6.72 -1.10 -0.65
N PHE A 189 -6.90 0.22 -0.57
CA PHE A 189 -7.24 1.05 -1.72
C PHE A 189 -6.04 1.85 -2.19
N GLY A 190 -5.85 1.91 -3.49
CA GLY A 190 -4.82 2.71 -4.14
C GLY A 190 -5.36 3.45 -5.35
N LEU A 191 -4.68 4.54 -5.70
CA LEU A 191 -4.90 5.28 -6.93
C LEU A 191 -3.75 4.99 -7.89
N THR A 192 -4.09 4.79 -9.17
CA THR A 192 -3.14 4.55 -10.25
C THR A 192 -3.31 5.60 -11.33
N TYR A 193 -2.21 6.17 -11.81
CA TYR A 193 -2.16 7.05 -12.97
C TYR A 193 -1.33 6.39 -14.07
N LYS A 194 -1.92 6.22 -15.25
CA LYS A 194 -1.29 5.71 -16.46
C LYS A 194 -0.82 6.88 -17.33
N PHE A 195 0.38 6.75 -17.85
CA PHE A 195 0.97 7.71 -18.80
C PHE A 195 0.58 7.41 -20.25
#